data_ab9df50768cdc86d1025bb73d2dbd11c
#
_entry.id   ab9df50768cdc86d1025bb73d2dbd11c
#
_cell.length_a   1.000
_cell.length_b   1.000
_cell.length_c   1.000
_cell.angle_alpha   90.00
_cell.angle_beta   90.00
_cell.angle_gamma   90.00
#
_symmetry.space_group_name_H-M   'P 1'
#
loop_
_entity.id
_entity.type
_entity.pdbx_description
1 polymer ?
#
loop_
_entity_poly.entity_id
_entity_poly.type
_entity_poly.pdbx_seq_one_letter_code
_entity_poly.pdbx_strand_id
1 'polypeptide(L)'
;MSKNKIKIIASLLSVSVIIGIIIFTVLFDSPESELTTVVSPTINNTQYSLTGTIHIGGLFPLTGGLSNLGEDTRAGANLAVIDFNEYLEKLESDWELDMITEDSGTSPTIAFEKITSLKAKNINLVLGPASSAEVSYVKGYADSNNMLIISYASSATSLSIPNDNLYRLAPDTTQQGNAIANIIYSEGITTLIPIWRGDIWGDGLHDSIFSEFTRIGGTVDEGIRYFPDTTMFPIETSFLAQRVQHHVDSIDAEKIGVLIIGFQEYVQIIFSALQYDILDDVRWFGSPGITETSQMVNDPTLNEFSERTQFTAIQFGASYSSEYDEVKNRIELEIGRSASIYAFTAYDSVWIFGLAMLETQSDDVSIVKAKIPEIAENYIGVIGSTKLNNAGDLDTANYDIVGIKNDQWFLAGTYNVTSGIISKTG
;
A
#
# COMPACT_ATOMS: atom_id res chain seq x y z
N MET A 1 -37.01 -56.93 -27.53
CA MET A 1 -35.98 -58.00 -27.64
C MET A 1 -34.68 -57.27 -28.01
N SER A 2 -33.59 -57.31 -27.40
CA SER A 2 -32.84 -58.05 -26.41
C SER A 2 -31.58 -57.20 -26.11
N LYS A 3 -31.36 -56.85 -24.92
CA LYS A 3 -30.29 -57.22 -23.97
C LYS A 3 -28.94 -57.65 -24.58
N ASN A 4 -27.87 -56.97 -24.28
CA ASN A 4 -26.74 -57.44 -23.45
C ASN A 4 -25.57 -56.50 -23.52
N LYS A 5 -25.18 -55.99 -22.35
CA LYS A 5 -24.12 -56.44 -21.41
C LYS A 5 -22.71 -55.91 -21.74
N ILE A 6 -22.36 -55.08 -20.89
CA ILE A 6 -21.08 -54.61 -20.30
C ILE A 6 -19.97 -55.69 -20.33
N LYS A 7 -18.75 -55.25 -20.65
CA LYS A 7 -17.53 -55.76 -19.99
C LYS A 7 -16.55 -54.64 -19.73
N ILE A 8 -16.23 -54.51 -18.46
CA ILE A 8 -15.15 -53.72 -17.86
C ILE A 8 -13.82 -54.39 -18.20
N ILE A 9 -12.85 -53.66 -18.69
CA ILE A 9 -11.45 -54.00 -18.57
C ILE A 9 -10.71 -52.78 -18.04
N ALA A 10 -10.24 -52.90 -16.81
CA ALA A 10 -9.27 -51.98 -16.22
C ALA A 10 -7.88 -52.29 -16.80
N SER A 11 -7.15 -51.28 -17.19
CA SER A 11 -5.69 -51.36 -17.27
C SER A 11 -5.13 -49.97 -16.98
N LEU A 12 -4.27 -49.98 -16.00
CA LEU A 12 -3.40 -48.89 -15.56
C LEU A 12 -2.57 -48.31 -16.72
N LEU A 13 -2.42 -47.00 -16.80
CA LEU A 13 -1.17 -46.26 -16.80
C LEU A 13 -1.32 -44.84 -17.29
N SER A 14 -0.56 -44.00 -16.66
CA SER A 14 -0.12 -42.65 -16.99
C SER A 14 -0.92 -41.48 -16.38
N VAL A 15 -0.28 -40.89 -15.45
CA VAL A 15 -0.50 -39.55 -14.87
C VAL A 15 -0.41 -38.55 -16.02
N SER A 16 -1.52 -37.87 -16.29
CA SER A 16 -1.53 -36.64 -17.06
C SER A 16 -2.29 -35.62 -16.22
N VAL A 17 -1.59 -34.60 -15.80
CA VAL A 17 -2.14 -33.43 -15.12
C VAL A 17 -3.14 -32.77 -16.08
N ILE A 18 -4.42 -32.87 -15.78
CA ILE A 18 -5.45 -32.09 -16.43
C ILE A 18 -5.84 -30.97 -15.44
N ILE A 19 -5.40 -29.76 -15.74
CA ILE A 19 -5.88 -28.54 -15.09
C ILE A 19 -7.34 -28.37 -15.52
N GLY A 20 -8.26 -28.67 -14.62
CA GLY A 20 -9.68 -28.44 -14.82
C GLY A 20 -10.04 -27.01 -14.44
N ILE A 21 -10.25 -26.16 -15.43
CA ILE A 21 -10.86 -24.84 -15.23
C ILE A 21 -12.34 -25.07 -14.98
N ILE A 22 -12.82 -24.80 -13.77
CA ILE A 22 -14.24 -24.76 -13.46
C ILE A 22 -14.69 -23.30 -13.58
N ILE A 23 -15.46 -23.02 -14.62
CA ILE A 23 -16.11 -21.72 -14.82
C ILE A 23 -17.37 -21.72 -13.95
N PHE A 24 -17.40 -20.87 -12.93
CA PHE A 24 -18.60 -20.63 -12.13
C PHE A 24 -19.35 -19.43 -12.72
N THR A 25 -20.49 -19.68 -13.34
CA THR A 25 -21.41 -18.62 -13.79
C THR A 25 -22.39 -18.33 -12.67
N VAL A 26 -22.25 -17.21 -12.01
CA VAL A 26 -23.30 -16.63 -11.17
C VAL A 26 -24.21 -15.81 -12.10
N LEU A 27 -25.44 -16.29 -12.31
CA LEU A 27 -26.46 -15.55 -13.04
C LEU A 27 -27.04 -14.46 -12.13
N PHE A 28 -26.54 -13.23 -12.28
CA PHE A 28 -27.32 -12.04 -11.96
C PHE A 28 -27.77 -11.41 -13.28
N ASP A 29 -29.08 -11.20 -13.39
CA ASP A 29 -29.70 -10.51 -14.53
C ASP A 29 -29.25 -9.03 -14.54
N SER A 30 -28.19 -8.73 -15.29
CA SER A 30 -27.84 -7.39 -15.79
C SER A 30 -26.69 -7.50 -16.81
N PRO A 31 -26.54 -6.58 -17.80
CA PRO A 31 -25.85 -6.88 -19.05
C PRO A 31 -24.34 -6.94 -18.92
N GLU A 32 -23.79 -7.94 -19.57
CA GLU A 32 -22.41 -8.18 -19.99
C GLU A 32 -21.30 -7.44 -19.24
N SER A 33 -20.79 -8.05 -18.15
CA SER A 33 -19.46 -7.80 -17.62
C SER A 33 -18.59 -9.05 -17.88
N GLU A 34 -17.36 -8.81 -18.32
CA GLU A 34 -16.39 -9.87 -18.61
C GLU A 34 -16.12 -10.72 -17.35
N LEU A 35 -16.11 -12.04 -17.53
CA LEU A 35 -15.88 -13.02 -16.48
C LEU A 35 -14.48 -12.92 -15.92
N THR A 36 -14.35 -12.54 -14.66
CA THR A 36 -13.13 -12.71 -13.88
C THR A 36 -12.95 -14.19 -13.54
N THR A 37 -11.87 -14.79 -14.00
CA THR A 37 -11.58 -16.21 -13.77
C THR A 37 -11.01 -16.39 -12.37
N VAL A 38 -11.83 -16.77 -11.41
CA VAL A 38 -11.33 -17.25 -10.11
C VAL A 38 -10.71 -18.63 -10.34
N VAL A 39 -9.41 -18.74 -10.20
CA VAL A 39 -8.70 -20.03 -10.25
C VAL A 39 -9.02 -20.78 -8.97
N SER A 40 -9.86 -21.80 -9.05
CA SER A 40 -10.07 -22.73 -7.93
C SER A 40 -8.83 -23.59 -7.74
N PRO A 41 -8.19 -23.61 -6.57
CA PRO A 41 -7.02 -24.43 -6.32
C PRO A 41 -7.40 -25.92 -6.34
N THR A 42 -6.56 -26.73 -6.98
CA THR A 42 -6.69 -28.20 -6.94
C THR A 42 -6.13 -28.68 -5.60
N ILE A 43 -7.00 -28.94 -4.62
CA ILE A 43 -6.60 -29.42 -3.30
C ILE A 43 -6.04 -30.85 -3.46
N ASN A 44 -4.72 -30.97 -3.36
CA ASN A 44 -4.06 -32.27 -3.18
C ASN A 44 -4.28 -32.74 -1.74
N ASN A 45 -4.97 -33.84 -1.59
CA ASN A 45 -5.35 -34.45 -0.33
C ASN A 45 -4.13 -34.89 0.47
N THR A 46 -3.53 -33.96 1.23
CA THR A 46 -2.52 -34.24 2.25
C THR A 46 -3.19 -34.23 3.62
N GLN A 47 -2.76 -35.10 4.51
CA GLN A 47 -3.33 -35.56 5.77
C GLN A 47 -3.47 -34.48 6.88
N TYR A 48 -3.37 -33.18 6.53
CA TYR A 48 -3.59 -32.03 7.43
C TYR A 48 -4.69 -31.16 6.80
N SER A 49 -5.78 -31.01 7.50
CA SER A 49 -6.85 -30.08 7.17
C SER A 49 -6.93 -29.03 8.26
N LEU A 50 -6.94 -27.77 7.90
CA LEU A 50 -7.24 -26.69 8.84
C LEU A 50 -8.67 -26.86 9.34
N THR A 51 -8.87 -26.69 10.64
CA THR A 51 -10.19 -26.76 11.28
C THR A 51 -10.35 -25.69 12.37
N GLY A 52 -11.57 -25.23 12.61
CA GLY A 52 -11.87 -24.23 13.62
C GLY A 52 -11.38 -22.84 13.26
N THR A 53 -11.12 -21.99 14.23
CA THR A 53 -10.72 -20.59 14.00
C THR A 53 -9.21 -20.47 13.93
N ILE A 54 -8.70 -19.97 12.80
CA ILE A 54 -7.28 -19.65 12.59
C ILE A 54 -7.08 -18.15 12.79
N HIS A 55 -6.12 -17.78 13.63
CA HIS A 55 -5.88 -16.38 13.96
C HIS A 55 -4.65 -15.83 13.24
N ILE A 56 -4.81 -14.66 12.62
CA ILE A 56 -3.70 -13.80 12.21
C ILE A 56 -3.61 -12.58 13.13
N GLY A 57 -2.44 -11.95 13.24
CA GLY A 57 -2.26 -10.71 13.97
C GLY A 57 -2.42 -9.52 13.02
N GLY A 58 -3.08 -8.46 13.46
CA GLY A 58 -3.14 -7.18 12.76
C GLY A 58 -2.43 -6.10 13.58
N LEU A 59 -1.35 -5.53 13.06
CA LEU A 59 -0.61 -4.42 13.66
C LEU A 59 -0.91 -3.13 12.89
N PHE A 60 -1.78 -2.29 13.45
CA PHE A 60 -2.23 -1.04 12.82
C PHE A 60 -1.84 0.16 13.67
N PRO A 61 -1.41 1.28 13.09
CA PRO A 61 -1.13 2.51 13.82
C PRO A 61 -2.45 3.28 14.11
N LEU A 62 -3.28 2.75 15.03
CA LEU A 62 -4.58 3.36 15.35
C LEU A 62 -4.45 4.67 16.11
N THR A 63 -3.27 4.93 16.68
CA THR A 63 -2.88 6.19 17.31
C THR A 63 -1.56 6.71 16.72
N GLY A 64 -1.23 7.99 17.02
CA GLY A 64 0.00 8.62 16.52
C GLY A 64 -0.14 9.22 15.13
N GLY A 65 1.02 9.49 14.47
CA GLY A 65 1.10 10.27 13.23
C GLY A 65 0.52 9.59 11.98
N LEU A 66 0.16 8.30 12.05
CA LEU A 66 -0.47 7.54 10.98
C LEU A 66 -1.88 7.05 11.36
N SER A 67 -2.54 7.68 12.35
CA SER A 67 -3.81 7.16 12.86
C SER A 67 -4.92 7.05 11.81
N ASN A 68 -5.04 7.99 10.87
CA ASN A 68 -6.00 7.91 9.77
C ASN A 68 -5.71 6.70 8.86
N LEU A 69 -4.44 6.50 8.51
CA LEU A 69 -4.02 5.34 7.73
C LEU A 69 -4.29 4.02 8.49
N GLY A 70 -4.05 4.02 9.81
CA GLY A 70 -4.34 2.86 10.67
C GLY A 70 -5.81 2.50 10.69
N GLU A 71 -6.70 3.48 10.74
CA GLU A 71 -8.15 3.28 10.66
C GLU A 71 -8.57 2.72 9.30
N ASP A 72 -8.07 3.30 8.20
CA ASP A 72 -8.32 2.84 6.83
C ASP A 72 -7.90 1.38 6.64
N THR A 73 -6.65 1.07 7.01
CA THR A 73 -6.07 -0.25 6.80
C THR A 73 -6.70 -1.32 7.67
N ARG A 74 -7.11 -0.97 8.90
CA ARG A 74 -7.88 -1.87 9.75
C ARG A 74 -9.27 -2.15 9.16
N ALA A 75 -9.97 -1.14 8.64
CA ALA A 75 -11.26 -1.32 8.00
C ALA A 75 -11.14 -2.23 6.77
N GLY A 76 -10.15 -1.99 5.90
CA GLY A 76 -9.86 -2.85 4.75
C GLY A 76 -9.56 -4.30 5.14
N ALA A 77 -8.71 -4.51 6.14
CA ALA A 77 -8.38 -5.84 6.62
C ALA A 77 -9.56 -6.57 7.26
N ASN A 78 -10.37 -5.87 8.06
CA ASN A 78 -11.59 -6.45 8.66
C ASN A 78 -12.59 -6.87 7.58
N LEU A 79 -12.79 -6.02 6.57
CA LEU A 79 -13.65 -6.35 5.43
C LEU A 79 -13.15 -7.59 4.69
N ALA A 80 -11.84 -7.70 4.47
CA ALA A 80 -11.24 -8.86 3.83
C ALA A 80 -11.43 -10.16 4.64
N VAL A 81 -11.36 -10.09 5.98
CA VAL A 81 -11.66 -11.26 6.85
C VAL A 81 -13.11 -11.70 6.66
N ILE A 82 -14.05 -10.77 6.59
CA ILE A 82 -15.48 -11.07 6.35
C ILE A 82 -15.64 -11.76 4.99
N ASP A 83 -15.12 -11.13 3.93
CA ASP A 83 -15.28 -11.62 2.55
C ASP A 83 -14.56 -12.97 2.34
N PHE A 84 -13.40 -13.15 2.97
CA PHE A 84 -12.67 -14.41 2.92
C PHE A 84 -13.42 -15.53 3.64
N ASN A 85 -14.05 -15.25 4.78
CA ASN A 85 -14.89 -16.24 5.48
C ASN A 85 -16.15 -16.60 4.69
N GLU A 86 -16.77 -15.64 3.99
CA GLU A 86 -17.86 -15.96 3.05
C GLU A 86 -17.37 -16.84 1.88
N TYR A 87 -16.12 -16.65 1.44
CA TYR A 87 -15.50 -17.52 0.44
C TYR A 87 -15.26 -18.93 0.97
N LEU A 88 -14.74 -19.06 2.21
CA LEU A 88 -14.56 -20.36 2.89
C LEU A 88 -15.88 -21.10 3.08
N GLU A 89 -16.95 -20.40 3.45
CA GLU A 89 -18.31 -20.97 3.60
C GLU A 89 -18.81 -21.56 2.26
N LYS A 90 -18.63 -20.84 1.15
CA LYS A 90 -18.99 -21.32 -0.21
C LYS A 90 -18.18 -22.56 -0.64
N LEU A 91 -16.97 -22.74 -0.09
CA LEU A 91 -16.13 -23.93 -0.29
C LEU A 91 -16.44 -25.06 0.70
N GLU A 92 -17.37 -24.88 1.61
CA GLU A 92 -17.69 -25.83 2.68
C GLU A 92 -16.45 -26.20 3.53
N SER A 93 -15.58 -25.19 3.81
CA SER A 93 -14.37 -25.35 4.61
C SER A 93 -14.67 -25.57 6.08
N ASP A 94 -13.86 -26.38 6.77
CA ASP A 94 -14.00 -26.67 8.20
C ASP A 94 -13.30 -25.64 9.12
N TRP A 95 -12.81 -24.54 8.55
CA TRP A 95 -12.11 -23.48 9.29
C TRP A 95 -12.58 -22.09 8.87
N GLU A 96 -12.34 -21.13 9.75
CA GLU A 96 -12.58 -19.70 9.53
C GLU A 96 -11.34 -18.88 9.90
N LEU A 97 -11.20 -17.69 9.32
CA LEU A 97 -10.15 -16.74 9.62
C LEU A 97 -10.63 -15.72 10.65
N ASP A 98 -9.80 -15.40 11.64
CA ASP A 98 -10.02 -14.30 12.57
C ASP A 98 -8.75 -13.46 12.70
N MET A 99 -8.91 -12.17 13.04
CA MET A 99 -7.79 -11.25 13.17
C MET A 99 -7.73 -10.60 14.54
N ILE A 100 -6.64 -10.81 15.26
CA ILE A 100 -6.35 -10.14 16.54
C ILE A 100 -5.67 -8.80 16.26
N THR A 101 -6.42 -7.72 16.45
CA THR A 101 -5.94 -6.35 16.21
C THR A 101 -5.18 -5.80 17.42
N GLU A 102 -4.02 -5.21 17.15
CA GLU A 102 -3.18 -4.48 18.12
C GLU A 102 -2.83 -3.09 17.56
N ASP A 103 -2.83 -2.07 18.42
CA ASP A 103 -2.40 -0.71 18.06
C ASP A 103 -0.88 -0.58 18.16
N SER A 104 -0.22 -0.27 17.05
CA SER A 104 1.23 -0.04 17.00
C SER A 104 1.64 1.39 17.37
N GLY A 105 0.68 2.31 17.45
CA GLY A 105 0.88 3.69 17.91
C GLY A 105 1.76 4.55 16.99
N THR A 106 2.04 4.14 15.77
CA THR A 106 3.07 4.73 14.89
C THR A 106 4.46 4.74 15.58
N SER A 107 4.70 3.79 16.47
CA SER A 107 5.87 3.74 17.34
C SER A 107 6.62 2.41 17.22
N PRO A 108 7.91 2.41 16.82
CA PRO A 108 8.72 1.20 16.76
C PRO A 108 8.73 0.40 18.08
N THR A 109 8.78 1.10 19.22
CA THR A 109 8.78 0.46 20.55
C THR A 109 7.45 -0.22 20.85
N ILE A 110 6.32 0.46 20.59
CA ILE A 110 4.99 -0.11 20.81
C ILE A 110 4.75 -1.27 19.83
N ALA A 111 5.11 -1.11 18.55
CA ALA A 111 5.02 -2.19 17.58
C ALA A 111 5.78 -3.45 18.04
N PHE A 112 6.97 -3.28 18.64
CA PHE A 112 7.74 -4.39 19.20
C PHE A 112 7.04 -5.06 20.39
N GLU A 113 6.48 -4.29 21.30
CA GLU A 113 5.68 -4.84 22.42
C GLU A 113 4.49 -5.65 21.89
N LYS A 114 3.81 -5.13 20.86
CA LYS A 114 2.62 -5.77 20.28
C LYS A 114 2.94 -7.05 19.51
N ILE A 115 3.98 -7.05 18.68
CA ILE A 115 4.38 -8.29 17.99
C ILE A 115 4.83 -9.37 18.95
N THR A 116 5.48 -8.99 20.07
CA THR A 116 5.86 -9.90 21.15
C THR A 116 4.63 -10.49 21.84
N SER A 117 3.60 -9.66 22.07
CA SER A 117 2.30 -10.10 22.61
C SER A 117 1.59 -11.08 21.68
N LEU A 118 1.58 -10.83 20.37
CA LEU A 118 1.02 -11.75 19.38
C LEU A 118 1.77 -13.09 19.40
N LYS A 119 3.09 -13.06 19.43
CA LYS A 119 3.91 -14.29 19.55
C LYS A 119 3.57 -15.10 20.81
N ALA A 120 3.38 -14.43 21.96
CA ALA A 120 3.01 -15.09 23.21
C ALA A 120 1.63 -15.78 23.14
N LYS A 121 0.75 -15.30 22.26
CA LYS A 121 -0.56 -15.92 21.94
C LYS A 121 -0.45 -17.00 20.84
N ASN A 122 0.77 -17.35 20.41
CA ASN A 122 1.06 -18.27 19.30
C ASN A 122 0.53 -17.79 17.94
N ILE A 123 0.37 -16.48 17.75
CA ILE A 123 0.00 -15.86 16.49
C ILE A 123 1.27 -15.48 15.75
N ASN A 124 1.54 -16.14 14.62
CA ASN A 124 2.82 -16.06 13.91
C ASN A 124 2.70 -15.45 12.51
N LEU A 125 1.49 -15.33 11.96
CA LEU A 125 1.19 -14.65 10.70
C LEU A 125 0.68 -13.25 11.05
N VAL A 126 1.37 -12.20 10.63
CA VAL A 126 1.11 -10.82 11.06
C VAL A 126 0.95 -9.89 9.86
N LEU A 127 -0.18 -9.23 9.79
CA LEU A 127 -0.46 -8.13 8.88
C LEU A 127 0.04 -6.82 9.50
N GLY A 128 0.86 -6.06 8.78
CA GLY A 128 1.52 -4.87 9.31
C GLY A 128 2.84 -5.17 10.02
N PRO A 129 3.49 -4.17 10.67
CA PRO A 129 3.03 -2.80 10.82
C PRO A 129 3.15 -1.95 9.54
N ALA A 130 2.66 -0.70 9.61
CA ALA A 130 2.58 0.21 8.47
C ALA A 130 3.90 0.89 8.12
N SER A 131 4.54 1.55 9.09
CA SER A 131 5.72 2.37 8.80
C SER A 131 6.99 1.53 8.68
N SER A 132 7.91 1.99 7.82
CA SER A 132 9.20 1.31 7.67
C SER A 132 10.06 1.37 8.94
N ALA A 133 9.88 2.39 9.77
CA ALA A 133 10.54 2.48 11.07
C ALA A 133 10.07 1.38 12.03
N GLU A 134 8.76 1.12 12.08
CA GLU A 134 8.20 0.03 12.88
C GLU A 134 8.63 -1.33 12.33
N VAL A 135 8.52 -1.55 11.00
CA VAL A 135 8.97 -2.81 10.35
C VAL A 135 10.44 -3.08 10.62
N SER A 136 11.31 -2.07 10.47
CA SER A 136 12.74 -2.19 10.75
C SER A 136 13.03 -2.67 12.17
N TYR A 137 12.22 -2.22 13.13
CA TYR A 137 12.42 -2.55 14.54
C TYR A 137 11.91 -3.96 14.91
N VAL A 138 10.81 -4.42 14.30
CA VAL A 138 10.20 -5.72 14.61
C VAL A 138 10.76 -6.86 13.77
N LYS A 139 11.31 -6.57 12.58
CA LYS A 139 11.75 -7.57 11.60
C LYS A 139 12.75 -8.59 12.16
N GLY A 140 13.77 -8.11 12.85
CA GLY A 140 14.79 -9.02 13.44
C GLY A 140 14.21 -9.99 14.47
N TYR A 141 13.20 -9.55 15.23
CA TYR A 141 12.47 -10.41 16.15
C TYR A 141 11.60 -11.42 15.39
N ALA A 142 10.89 -10.99 14.36
CA ALA A 142 10.05 -11.86 13.54
C ALA A 142 10.88 -12.97 12.87
N ASP A 143 12.01 -12.61 12.25
CA ASP A 143 12.93 -13.57 11.63
C ASP A 143 13.44 -14.61 12.64
N SER A 144 13.83 -14.15 13.85
CA SER A 144 14.41 -15.02 14.88
C SER A 144 13.37 -15.92 15.58
N ASN A 145 12.08 -15.56 15.52
CA ASN A 145 11.01 -16.27 16.21
C ASN A 145 10.03 -16.99 15.27
N ASN A 146 10.41 -17.19 14.01
CA ASN A 146 9.58 -17.82 13.00
C ASN A 146 8.18 -17.17 12.94
N MET A 147 8.15 -15.85 12.74
CA MET A 147 6.93 -15.10 12.44
C MET A 147 7.02 -14.57 11.01
N LEU A 148 5.93 -14.50 10.32
CA LEU A 148 5.83 -13.98 8.95
C LEU A 148 5.04 -12.67 8.96
N ILE A 149 5.58 -11.66 8.33
CA ILE A 149 4.98 -10.33 8.21
C ILE A 149 4.59 -10.07 6.76
N ILE A 150 3.35 -9.62 6.54
CA ILE A 150 2.99 -8.88 5.32
C ILE A 150 2.72 -7.43 5.72
N SER A 151 3.59 -6.51 5.34
CA SER A 151 3.33 -5.08 5.55
C SER A 151 2.59 -4.50 4.34
N TYR A 152 1.48 -3.85 4.61
CA TYR A 152 0.63 -3.23 3.59
C TYR A 152 1.10 -1.83 3.14
N ALA A 153 2.09 -1.22 3.83
CA ALA A 153 2.48 0.16 3.54
C ALA A 153 4.00 0.43 3.62
N SER A 154 4.77 -0.38 4.36
CA SER A 154 6.23 -0.16 4.47
C SER A 154 6.92 -0.29 3.13
N SER A 155 7.76 0.71 2.77
CA SER A 155 8.37 0.78 1.45
C SER A 155 9.87 1.12 1.42
N ALA A 156 10.53 1.33 2.57
CA ALA A 156 11.97 1.64 2.58
C ALA A 156 12.78 0.56 1.86
N THR A 157 13.56 0.95 0.84
CA THR A 157 14.38 0.03 0.03
C THR A 157 15.42 -0.73 0.85
N SER A 158 15.89 -0.16 1.97
CA SER A 158 16.81 -0.85 2.88
C SER A 158 16.22 -2.09 3.57
N LEU A 159 14.89 -2.28 3.48
CA LEU A 159 14.18 -3.46 3.95
C LEU A 159 13.87 -4.49 2.83
N SER A 160 14.28 -4.22 1.60
CA SER A 160 14.15 -5.14 0.45
C SER A 160 15.22 -6.22 0.53
N ILE A 161 15.01 -7.23 1.40
CA ILE A 161 15.97 -8.29 1.68
C ILE A 161 15.40 -9.63 1.23
N PRO A 162 16.02 -10.30 0.24
CA PRO A 162 15.53 -11.60 -0.23
C PRO A 162 15.52 -12.67 0.86
N ASN A 163 14.50 -13.53 0.85
CA ASN A 163 14.37 -14.71 1.71
C ASN A 163 14.20 -14.45 3.21
N ASP A 164 13.97 -13.22 3.65
CA ASP A 164 13.58 -12.93 5.03
C ASP A 164 12.10 -13.26 5.29
N ASN A 165 11.59 -12.97 6.50
CA ASN A 165 10.17 -13.21 6.84
C ASN A 165 9.30 -11.97 6.67
N LEU A 166 9.59 -11.14 5.65
CA LEU A 166 8.86 -9.93 5.33
C LEU A 166 8.41 -9.95 3.87
N TYR A 167 7.12 -9.77 3.65
CA TYR A 167 6.55 -9.40 2.37
C TYR A 167 5.92 -8.02 2.46
N ARG A 168 5.87 -7.28 1.34
CA ARG A 168 5.29 -5.92 1.32
C ARG A 168 4.44 -5.71 0.09
N LEU A 169 3.18 -5.34 0.31
CA LEU A 169 2.24 -5.04 -0.77
C LEU A 169 2.28 -3.54 -1.15
N ALA A 170 3.47 -2.95 -1.11
CA ALA A 170 3.74 -1.60 -1.54
C ALA A 170 5.03 -1.59 -2.38
N PRO A 171 5.12 -0.75 -3.44
CA PRO A 171 6.36 -0.58 -4.18
C PRO A 171 7.42 0.05 -3.29
N ASP A 172 8.69 -0.32 -3.47
CA ASP A 172 9.77 0.24 -2.66
C ASP A 172 10.04 1.73 -2.95
N THR A 173 10.82 2.40 -2.07
CA THR A 173 11.10 3.84 -2.21
C THR A 173 11.91 4.16 -3.46
N THR A 174 12.61 3.21 -4.08
CA THR A 174 13.29 3.42 -5.37
C THR A 174 12.27 3.58 -6.50
N GLN A 175 11.28 2.70 -6.56
CA GLN A 175 10.21 2.79 -7.55
C GLN A 175 9.37 4.05 -7.35
N GLN A 176 9.00 4.34 -6.09
CA GLN A 176 8.25 5.54 -5.73
C GLN A 176 9.01 6.81 -6.11
N GLY A 177 10.29 6.91 -5.74
CA GLY A 177 11.12 8.07 -6.04
C GLY A 177 11.30 8.31 -7.53
N ASN A 178 11.49 7.24 -8.31
CA ASN A 178 11.56 7.34 -9.76
C ASN A 178 10.27 7.88 -10.37
N ALA A 179 9.11 7.40 -9.93
CA ALA A 179 7.82 7.89 -10.42
C ALA A 179 7.60 9.36 -10.05
N ILE A 180 7.82 9.73 -8.78
CA ILE A 180 7.64 11.10 -8.27
C ILE A 180 8.55 12.07 -9.04
N ALA A 181 9.82 11.74 -9.21
CA ALA A 181 10.77 12.58 -9.94
C ALA A 181 10.32 12.81 -11.38
N ASN A 182 9.92 11.76 -12.10
CA ASN A 182 9.46 11.86 -13.48
C ASN A 182 8.16 12.67 -13.60
N ILE A 183 7.21 12.48 -12.69
CA ILE A 183 5.95 13.23 -12.66
C ILE A 183 6.24 14.73 -12.45
N ILE A 184 6.99 15.08 -11.39
CA ILE A 184 7.30 16.48 -11.06
C ILE A 184 8.07 17.15 -12.19
N TYR A 185 9.06 16.47 -12.78
CA TYR A 185 9.83 17.02 -13.90
C TYR A 185 8.96 17.25 -15.13
N SER A 186 8.02 16.36 -15.43
CA SER A 186 7.09 16.51 -16.56
C SER A 186 6.10 17.67 -16.39
N GLU A 187 5.86 18.12 -15.16
CA GLU A 187 5.06 19.30 -14.85
C GLU A 187 5.84 20.63 -15.07
N GLY A 188 7.07 20.55 -15.56
CA GLY A 188 7.91 21.71 -15.88
C GLY A 188 8.82 22.16 -14.72
N ILE A 189 8.80 21.48 -13.60
CA ILE A 189 9.69 21.77 -12.47
C ILE A 189 11.10 21.32 -12.81
N THR A 190 12.05 22.24 -12.70
CA THR A 190 13.47 21.95 -12.95
C THR A 190 14.33 22.10 -11.70
N THR A 191 13.80 22.73 -10.64
CA THR A 191 14.45 22.84 -9.35
C THR A 191 13.49 22.38 -8.26
N LEU A 192 13.88 21.37 -7.48
CA LEU A 192 13.09 20.78 -6.41
C LEU A 192 13.72 21.07 -5.07
N ILE A 193 12.91 21.57 -4.13
CA ILE A 193 13.32 21.89 -2.75
C ILE A 193 12.56 20.94 -1.82
N PRO A 194 13.18 19.87 -1.31
CA PRO A 194 12.52 18.92 -0.43
C PRO A 194 12.49 19.41 1.03
N ILE A 195 11.39 19.09 1.72
CA ILE A 195 11.29 19.10 3.17
C ILE A 195 10.82 17.70 3.59
N TRP A 196 11.62 16.98 4.39
CA TRP A 196 11.34 15.56 4.65
C TRP A 196 11.61 15.12 6.09
N ARG A 197 10.82 14.14 6.53
CA ARG A 197 11.02 13.49 7.82
C ARG A 197 12.27 12.62 7.82
N GLY A 198 13.06 12.75 8.86
CA GLY A 198 14.36 12.11 8.99
C GLY A 198 14.27 10.72 9.60
N ASP A 199 13.61 9.78 8.92
CA ASP A 199 13.57 8.37 9.26
C ASP A 199 13.96 7.51 8.05
N ILE A 200 14.03 6.19 8.26
CA ILE A 200 14.48 5.22 7.24
C ILE A 200 13.65 5.30 5.94
N TRP A 201 12.36 5.66 6.03
CA TRP A 201 11.50 5.82 4.87
C TRP A 201 11.72 7.17 4.19
N GLY A 202 11.66 8.26 4.96
CA GLY A 202 11.80 9.60 4.42
C GLY A 202 13.17 9.85 3.82
N ASP A 203 14.25 9.42 4.48
CA ASP A 203 15.61 9.50 3.95
C ASP A 203 15.76 8.65 2.66
N GLY A 204 15.24 7.43 2.64
CA GLY A 204 15.31 6.55 1.47
C GLY A 204 14.51 7.08 0.28
N LEU A 205 13.34 7.66 0.49
CA LEU A 205 12.54 8.27 -0.56
C LEU A 205 13.19 9.55 -1.10
N HIS A 206 13.70 10.41 -0.19
CA HIS A 206 14.47 11.60 -0.56
C HIS A 206 15.65 11.24 -1.46
N ASP A 207 16.48 10.29 -1.06
CA ASP A 207 17.68 9.89 -1.82
C ASP A 207 17.34 9.33 -3.20
N SER A 208 16.25 8.58 -3.30
CA SER A 208 15.77 8.04 -4.57
C SER A 208 15.27 9.15 -5.51
N ILE A 209 14.48 10.09 -4.99
CA ILE A 209 14.02 11.25 -5.76
C ILE A 209 15.19 12.12 -6.19
N PHE A 210 16.13 12.40 -5.27
CA PHE A 210 17.34 13.17 -5.56
C PHE A 210 18.12 12.55 -6.73
N SER A 211 18.36 11.25 -6.66
CA SER A 211 19.11 10.52 -7.68
C SER A 211 18.41 10.58 -9.04
N GLU A 212 17.13 10.27 -9.10
CA GLU A 212 16.39 10.21 -10.36
C GLU A 212 16.14 11.61 -10.93
N PHE A 213 15.74 12.60 -10.11
CA PHE A 213 15.47 13.95 -10.58
C PHE A 213 16.75 14.60 -11.18
N THR A 214 17.91 14.34 -10.56
CA THR A 214 19.21 14.77 -11.10
C THR A 214 19.54 14.02 -12.40
N ARG A 215 19.29 12.73 -12.46
CA ARG A 215 19.56 11.89 -13.64
C ARG A 215 18.76 12.36 -14.86
N ILE A 216 17.53 12.83 -14.67
CA ILE A 216 16.67 13.32 -15.78
C ILE A 216 16.91 14.80 -16.12
N GLY A 217 17.87 15.46 -15.47
CA GLY A 217 18.32 16.83 -15.78
C GLY A 217 17.77 17.93 -14.88
N GLY A 218 17.10 17.58 -13.79
CA GLY A 218 16.66 18.52 -12.76
C GLY A 218 17.77 18.84 -11.75
N THR A 219 17.52 19.85 -10.92
CA THR A 219 18.34 20.24 -9.77
C THR A 219 17.56 19.99 -8.50
N VAL A 220 18.16 19.35 -7.50
CA VAL A 220 17.57 19.20 -6.16
C VAL A 220 18.39 20.02 -5.18
N ASP A 221 17.73 20.92 -4.47
CA ASP A 221 18.32 21.70 -3.37
C ASP A 221 18.60 20.77 -2.17
N GLU A 222 19.52 21.17 -1.28
CA GLU A 222 19.81 20.42 -0.04
C GLU A 222 18.57 20.19 0.83
N GLY A 223 17.55 21.08 0.72
CA GLY A 223 16.29 20.98 1.42
C GLY A 223 16.37 21.04 2.94
N ILE A 224 15.32 20.55 3.59
CA ILE A 224 15.20 20.59 5.05
C ILE A 224 14.80 19.20 5.57
N ARG A 225 15.71 18.55 6.30
CA ARG A 225 15.44 17.32 7.01
C ARG A 225 14.96 17.62 8.43
N TYR A 226 13.73 17.21 8.80
CA TYR A 226 13.20 17.39 10.13
C TYR A 226 13.14 16.09 10.94
N PHE A 227 13.08 16.21 12.28
CA PHE A 227 12.94 15.04 13.15
C PHE A 227 11.50 14.52 13.15
N PRO A 228 11.26 13.20 13.13
CA PRO A 228 9.93 12.59 13.09
C PRO A 228 8.97 13.03 14.19
N ASP A 229 9.49 13.40 15.36
CA ASP A 229 8.69 13.87 16.51
C ASP A 229 8.41 15.38 16.49
N THR A 230 8.83 16.08 15.42
CA THR A 230 8.56 17.53 15.28
C THR A 230 7.07 17.75 15.06
N THR A 231 6.48 18.63 15.88
CA THR A 231 5.04 18.97 15.84
C THR A 231 4.77 20.40 15.41
N MET A 232 5.80 21.26 15.40
CA MET A 232 5.72 22.67 14.96
C MET A 232 6.94 22.98 14.10
N PHE A 233 6.75 23.68 12.99
CA PHE A 233 7.74 23.84 11.93
C PHE A 233 8.18 25.28 11.62
N PRO A 234 8.20 26.23 12.57
CA PRO A 234 8.55 27.63 12.28
C PRO A 234 10.01 27.81 11.83
N ILE A 235 10.92 26.95 12.30
CA ILE A 235 12.34 27.01 11.94
C ILE A 235 12.52 26.41 10.54
N GLU A 236 11.95 25.24 10.30
CA GLU A 236 12.03 24.50 9.04
C GLU A 236 11.43 25.31 7.90
N THR A 237 10.25 25.90 8.10
CA THR A 237 9.59 26.74 7.08
C THR A 237 10.29 28.08 6.85
N SER A 238 10.95 28.64 7.88
CA SER A 238 11.82 29.83 7.70
C SER A 238 13.01 29.51 6.78
N PHE A 239 13.66 28.36 6.97
CA PHE A 239 14.74 27.93 6.08
C PHE A 239 14.21 27.58 4.69
N LEU A 240 13.05 26.95 4.60
CA LEU A 240 12.41 26.64 3.32
C LEU A 240 12.15 27.93 2.52
N ALA A 241 11.59 28.97 3.16
CA ALA A 241 11.36 30.26 2.52
C ALA A 241 12.65 30.92 2.03
N GLN A 242 13.73 30.84 2.80
CA GLN A 242 15.04 31.37 2.39
C GLN A 242 15.60 30.63 1.17
N ARG A 243 15.44 29.29 1.10
CA ARG A 243 15.88 28.47 -0.04
C ARG A 243 15.05 28.79 -1.29
N VAL A 244 13.73 28.89 -1.16
CA VAL A 244 12.85 29.29 -2.28
C VAL A 244 13.25 30.68 -2.78
N GLN A 245 13.43 31.66 -1.88
CA GLN A 245 13.88 33.02 -2.27
C GLN A 245 15.21 33.01 -3.03
N HIS A 246 16.17 32.24 -2.57
CA HIS A 246 17.48 32.11 -3.24
C HIS A 246 17.34 31.61 -4.69
N HIS A 247 16.46 30.67 -4.95
CA HIS A 247 16.23 30.15 -6.30
C HIS A 247 15.39 31.10 -7.17
N VAL A 248 14.35 31.73 -6.62
CA VAL A 248 13.50 32.70 -7.34
C VAL A 248 14.31 33.90 -7.81
N ASP A 249 15.37 34.30 -7.10
CA ASP A 249 16.26 35.37 -7.54
C ASP A 249 17.03 35.04 -8.85
N SER A 250 17.03 33.78 -9.29
CA SER A 250 17.85 33.30 -10.40
C SER A 250 17.06 32.60 -11.51
N ILE A 251 15.90 32.03 -11.20
CA ILE A 251 15.06 31.29 -12.13
C ILE A 251 13.57 31.61 -11.90
N ASP A 252 12.74 31.36 -12.91
CA ASP A 252 11.30 31.58 -12.82
C ASP A 252 10.66 30.71 -11.71
N ALA A 253 9.83 31.29 -10.87
CA ALA A 253 9.15 30.59 -9.76
C ALA A 253 8.34 29.36 -10.24
N GLU A 254 7.76 29.43 -11.43
CA GLU A 254 7.02 28.33 -12.05
C GLU A 254 7.86 27.06 -12.30
N LYS A 255 9.21 27.17 -12.28
CA LYS A 255 10.14 26.06 -12.43
C LYS A 255 10.62 25.49 -11.09
N ILE A 256 10.16 26.06 -10.00
CA ILE A 256 10.53 25.64 -8.65
C ILE A 256 9.38 24.87 -8.02
N GLY A 257 9.69 23.72 -7.44
CA GLY A 257 8.74 22.92 -6.68
C GLY A 257 9.23 22.68 -5.25
N VAL A 258 8.33 22.79 -4.29
CA VAL A 258 8.54 22.30 -2.92
C VAL A 258 7.95 20.90 -2.83
N LEU A 259 8.70 19.93 -2.29
CA LEU A 259 8.24 18.58 -2.07
C LEU A 259 8.22 18.25 -0.59
N ILE A 260 7.04 17.91 -0.06
CA ILE A 260 6.92 17.38 1.31
C ILE A 260 6.99 15.86 1.28
N ILE A 261 7.94 15.29 2.02
CA ILE A 261 8.01 13.86 2.33
C ILE A 261 7.70 13.71 3.81
N GLY A 262 6.47 13.34 4.12
CA GLY A 262 5.98 13.29 5.50
C GLY A 262 4.71 12.45 5.64
N PHE A 263 4.20 12.43 6.86
CA PHE A 263 2.90 11.85 7.21
C PHE A 263 1.91 12.99 7.51
N GLN A 264 0.98 12.81 8.44
CA GLN A 264 -0.05 13.82 8.75
C GLN A 264 0.53 15.17 9.24
N GLU A 265 1.78 15.23 9.70
CA GLU A 265 2.47 16.47 10.08
C GLU A 265 2.64 17.46 8.92
N TYR A 266 2.45 17.03 7.66
CA TYR A 266 2.48 17.93 6.51
C TYR A 266 1.49 19.10 6.63
N VAL A 267 0.35 18.87 7.29
CA VAL A 267 -0.64 19.91 7.57
C VAL A 267 -0.02 21.03 8.42
N GLN A 268 0.78 20.68 9.43
CA GLN A 268 1.45 21.67 10.29
C GLN A 268 2.60 22.37 9.54
N ILE A 269 3.26 21.68 8.62
CA ILE A 269 4.26 22.29 7.73
C ILE A 269 3.60 23.37 6.89
N ILE A 270 2.45 23.07 6.26
CA ILE A 270 1.70 24.05 5.46
C ILE A 270 1.23 25.22 6.33
N PHE A 271 0.62 24.97 7.50
CA PHE A 271 0.22 26.06 8.41
C PHE A 271 1.40 26.99 8.79
N SER A 272 2.56 26.40 9.03
CA SER A 272 3.77 27.20 9.29
C SER A 272 4.26 27.97 8.06
N ALA A 273 4.06 27.40 6.85
CA ALA A 273 4.48 28.02 5.59
C ALA A 273 3.66 29.25 5.24
N LEU A 274 2.39 29.34 5.66
CA LEU A 274 1.51 30.48 5.42
C LEU A 274 2.03 31.84 5.93
N GLN A 275 3.09 31.83 6.73
CA GLN A 275 3.72 33.07 7.21
C GLN A 275 4.67 33.71 6.19
N TYR A 276 4.93 33.04 5.06
CA TYR A 276 5.93 33.43 4.07
C TYR A 276 5.32 33.49 2.67
N ASP A 277 4.96 34.69 2.21
CA ASP A 277 4.33 34.91 0.90
C ASP A 277 5.09 34.26 -0.26
N ILE A 278 6.42 34.23 -0.19
CA ILE A 278 7.27 33.60 -1.22
C ILE A 278 7.01 32.10 -1.43
N LEU A 279 6.46 31.42 -0.43
CA LEU A 279 6.10 30.01 -0.50
C LEU A 279 4.78 29.77 -1.26
N ASP A 280 3.98 30.82 -1.47
CA ASP A 280 2.77 30.79 -2.30
C ASP A 280 3.11 30.92 -3.80
N ASP A 281 4.29 31.42 -4.14
CA ASP A 281 4.69 31.70 -5.54
C ASP A 281 5.18 30.42 -6.27
N VAL A 282 5.39 29.31 -5.57
CA VAL A 282 5.92 28.06 -6.12
C VAL A 282 4.94 26.92 -5.99
N ARG A 283 5.10 25.88 -6.82
CA ARG A 283 4.26 24.70 -6.75
C ARG A 283 4.64 23.79 -5.59
N TRP A 284 3.64 23.12 -5.02
CA TRP A 284 3.86 22.18 -3.92
C TRP A 284 3.42 20.77 -4.28
N PHE A 285 4.24 19.81 -3.83
CA PHE A 285 4.02 18.39 -4.07
C PHE A 285 4.09 17.62 -2.76
N GLY A 286 3.29 16.56 -2.66
CA GLY A 286 3.27 15.63 -1.55
C GLY A 286 3.74 14.23 -1.95
N SER A 287 4.35 13.51 -1.01
CA SER A 287 4.77 12.13 -1.14
C SER A 287 3.64 11.13 -0.82
N PRO A 288 3.83 9.81 -1.08
CA PRO A 288 2.82 8.78 -0.79
C PRO A 288 2.42 8.65 0.69
N GLY A 289 3.19 9.19 1.62
CA GLY A 289 2.84 9.25 3.05
C GLY A 289 1.80 10.33 3.38
N ILE A 290 1.49 11.21 2.44
CA ILE A 290 0.47 12.24 2.57
C ILE A 290 -0.86 11.62 2.19
N THR A 291 -1.69 11.38 3.19
CA THR A 291 -3.04 10.84 2.98
C THR A 291 -4.03 11.95 2.66
N GLU A 292 -5.09 11.61 1.96
CA GLU A 292 -6.21 12.50 1.60
C GLU A 292 -6.99 12.92 2.84
N THR A 293 -6.40 13.81 3.66
CA THR A 293 -7.02 14.22 4.92
C THR A 293 -8.18 15.19 4.70
N SER A 294 -9.24 15.03 5.49
CA SER A 294 -10.37 15.94 5.52
C SER A 294 -9.98 17.35 5.97
N GLN A 295 -8.92 17.49 6.76
CA GLN A 295 -8.45 18.80 7.24
C GLN A 295 -8.00 19.71 6.09
N MET A 296 -7.34 19.15 5.07
CA MET A 296 -6.89 19.93 3.90
C MET A 296 -8.03 20.51 3.08
N VAL A 297 -9.17 19.84 3.04
CA VAL A 297 -10.34 20.27 2.25
C VAL A 297 -11.36 21.05 3.09
N ASN A 298 -11.42 20.80 4.40
CA ASN A 298 -12.41 21.45 5.27
C ASN A 298 -11.90 22.76 5.91
N ASP A 299 -10.57 22.96 6.00
CA ASP A 299 -10.01 24.23 6.49
C ASP A 299 -9.86 25.21 5.31
N PRO A 300 -10.61 26.35 5.29
CA PRO A 300 -10.57 27.27 4.17
C PRO A 300 -9.19 27.82 3.83
N THR A 301 -8.32 27.98 4.84
CA THR A 301 -6.97 28.53 4.65
C THR A 301 -6.06 27.52 3.97
N LEU A 302 -6.14 26.24 4.37
CA LEU A 302 -5.38 25.16 3.75
C LEU A 302 -5.87 24.87 2.34
N ASN A 303 -7.18 24.90 2.14
CA ASN A 303 -7.77 24.72 0.82
C ASN A 303 -7.32 25.83 -0.15
N GLU A 304 -7.43 27.10 0.25
CA GLU A 304 -6.98 28.24 -0.55
C GLU A 304 -5.48 28.18 -0.85
N PHE A 305 -4.63 27.80 0.12
CA PHE A 305 -3.22 27.56 -0.12
C PHE A 305 -2.99 26.47 -1.15
N SER A 306 -3.70 25.35 -1.03
CA SER A 306 -3.58 24.20 -1.95
C SER A 306 -3.97 24.55 -3.38
N GLU A 307 -5.01 25.36 -3.56
CA GLU A 307 -5.42 25.86 -4.87
C GLU A 307 -4.38 26.83 -5.47
N ARG A 308 -3.88 27.78 -4.68
CA ARG A 308 -2.88 28.76 -5.14
C ARG A 308 -1.57 28.08 -5.55
N THR A 309 -1.09 27.17 -4.74
CA THR A 309 0.20 26.48 -4.96
C THR A 309 0.06 25.25 -5.89
N GLN A 310 -1.16 24.95 -6.37
CA GLN A 310 -1.47 23.78 -7.16
C GLN A 310 -0.96 22.50 -6.49
N PHE A 311 -1.22 22.38 -5.18
CA PHE A 311 -0.77 21.24 -4.39
C PHE A 311 -1.27 19.92 -4.97
N THR A 312 -0.37 19.01 -5.21
CA THR A 312 -0.69 17.64 -5.63
C THR A 312 0.12 16.62 -4.83
N ALA A 313 -0.52 15.55 -4.39
CA ALA A 313 0.17 14.40 -3.80
C ALA A 313 0.29 13.27 -4.83
N ILE A 314 1.43 12.58 -4.80
CA ILE A 314 1.74 11.48 -5.71
C ILE A 314 1.83 10.20 -4.89
N GLN A 315 0.97 9.24 -5.19
CA GLN A 315 0.90 7.95 -4.50
C GLN A 315 0.80 6.82 -5.51
N PHE A 316 1.14 5.60 -5.13
CA PHE A 316 0.82 4.49 -6.02
C PHE A 316 -0.69 4.28 -6.08
N GLY A 317 -1.19 3.83 -7.23
CA GLY A 317 -2.61 3.73 -7.54
C GLY A 317 -3.07 2.29 -7.74
N ALA A 318 -4.37 2.07 -7.62
CA ALA A 318 -5.00 0.79 -7.91
C ALA A 318 -5.29 0.61 -9.41
N SER A 319 -5.63 -0.62 -9.78
CA SER A 319 -6.30 -0.90 -11.03
C SER A 319 -7.80 -0.66 -10.81
N TYR A 320 -8.31 0.46 -11.29
CA TYR A 320 -9.72 0.82 -11.12
C TYR A 320 -10.64 -0.18 -11.82
N SER A 321 -11.10 -1.19 -11.08
CA SER A 321 -12.04 -2.24 -11.51
C SER A 321 -13.38 -2.08 -10.78
N SER A 322 -14.38 -2.85 -11.19
CA SER A 322 -15.68 -2.90 -10.48
C SER A 322 -15.54 -3.45 -9.06
N GLU A 323 -14.61 -4.38 -8.86
CA GLU A 323 -14.29 -4.97 -7.55
C GLU A 323 -13.63 -3.92 -6.64
N TYR A 324 -12.71 -3.11 -7.19
CA TYR A 324 -12.15 -1.98 -6.48
C TYR A 324 -13.23 -1.01 -6.01
N ASP A 325 -14.14 -0.63 -6.89
CA ASP A 325 -15.22 0.31 -6.56
C ASP A 325 -16.16 -0.25 -5.48
N GLU A 326 -16.47 -1.55 -5.51
CA GLU A 326 -17.30 -2.22 -4.51
C GLU A 326 -16.62 -2.22 -3.14
N VAL A 327 -15.38 -2.67 -3.05
CA VAL A 327 -14.60 -2.72 -1.81
C VAL A 327 -14.39 -1.30 -1.27
N LYS A 328 -14.07 -0.34 -2.14
CA LYS A 328 -13.93 1.07 -1.79
C LYS A 328 -15.19 1.61 -1.12
N ASN A 329 -16.35 1.44 -1.76
CA ASN A 329 -17.61 1.94 -1.23
C ASN A 329 -17.91 1.35 0.16
N ARG A 330 -17.62 0.08 0.39
CA ARG A 330 -17.85 -0.59 1.68
C ARG A 330 -16.90 -0.06 2.77
N ILE A 331 -15.63 0.12 2.45
CA ILE A 331 -14.64 0.69 3.39
C ILE A 331 -14.99 2.14 3.72
N GLU A 332 -15.25 2.97 2.70
CA GLU A 332 -15.58 4.39 2.89
C GLU A 332 -16.89 4.61 3.65
N LEU A 333 -17.85 3.70 3.51
CA LEU A 333 -19.08 3.71 4.31
C LEU A 333 -18.78 3.44 5.80
N GLU A 334 -17.85 2.55 6.11
CA GLU A 334 -17.45 2.23 7.48
C GLU A 334 -16.71 3.40 8.14
N ILE A 335 -15.71 3.98 7.43
CA ILE A 335 -14.86 5.03 8.01
C ILE A 335 -15.44 6.44 7.86
N GLY A 336 -16.47 6.63 7.01
CA GLY A 336 -17.16 7.91 6.81
C GLY A 336 -16.37 8.95 5.99
N ARG A 337 -15.34 8.54 5.26
CA ARG A 337 -14.47 9.40 4.42
C ARG A 337 -13.80 8.59 3.32
N SER A 338 -13.10 9.27 2.40
CA SER A 338 -12.24 8.60 1.40
C SER A 338 -11.17 7.74 2.09
N ALA A 339 -10.98 6.54 1.57
CA ALA A 339 -9.98 5.59 2.04
C ALA A 339 -8.67 5.76 1.26
N SER A 340 -7.53 5.70 1.96
CA SER A 340 -6.22 5.66 1.31
C SER A 340 -6.01 4.33 0.56
N ILE A 341 -5.13 4.34 -0.44
CA ILE A 341 -4.74 3.13 -1.20
C ILE A 341 -4.29 1.98 -0.29
N TYR A 342 -3.77 2.30 0.89
CA TYR A 342 -3.29 1.31 1.86
C TYR A 342 -4.40 0.49 2.53
N ALA A 343 -5.64 0.94 2.51
CA ALA A 343 -6.79 0.13 2.91
C ALA A 343 -6.97 -1.09 2.00
N PHE A 344 -6.75 -0.89 0.71
CA PHE A 344 -6.89 -1.94 -0.32
C PHE A 344 -5.69 -2.89 -0.32
N THR A 345 -4.48 -2.40 -0.07
CA THR A 345 -3.32 -3.30 0.13
C THR A 345 -3.45 -4.15 1.38
N ALA A 346 -4.04 -3.62 2.45
CA ALA A 346 -4.35 -4.39 3.65
C ALA A 346 -5.43 -5.47 3.37
N TYR A 347 -6.46 -5.12 2.59
CA TYR A 347 -7.48 -6.05 2.11
C TYR A 347 -6.84 -7.21 1.32
N ASP A 348 -6.06 -6.91 0.29
CA ASP A 348 -5.40 -7.91 -0.53
C ASP A 348 -4.37 -8.75 0.25
N SER A 349 -3.70 -8.16 1.24
CA SER A 349 -2.76 -8.88 2.10
C SER A 349 -3.45 -9.98 2.93
N VAL A 350 -4.65 -9.74 3.41
CA VAL A 350 -5.47 -10.76 4.10
C VAL A 350 -5.85 -11.88 3.13
N TRP A 351 -6.26 -11.55 1.92
CA TRP A 351 -6.56 -12.54 0.89
C TRP A 351 -5.34 -13.40 0.55
N ILE A 352 -4.15 -12.80 0.42
CA ILE A 352 -2.91 -13.54 0.16
C ILE A 352 -2.60 -14.51 1.30
N PHE A 353 -2.73 -14.11 2.57
CA PHE A 353 -2.59 -15.01 3.71
C PHE A 353 -3.62 -16.14 3.67
N GLY A 354 -4.88 -15.78 3.49
CA GLY A 354 -5.99 -16.72 3.46
C GLY A 354 -5.83 -17.76 2.34
N LEU A 355 -5.53 -17.32 1.13
CA LEU A 355 -5.33 -18.22 -0.02
C LEU A 355 -4.11 -19.12 0.16
N ALA A 356 -3.00 -18.60 0.72
CA ALA A 356 -1.83 -19.40 1.00
C ALA A 356 -2.13 -20.50 2.04
N MET A 357 -2.87 -20.18 3.11
CA MET A 357 -3.31 -21.16 4.10
C MET A 357 -4.32 -22.16 3.51
N LEU A 358 -5.25 -21.69 2.71
CA LEU A 358 -6.26 -22.54 2.07
C LEU A 358 -5.62 -23.57 1.12
N GLU A 359 -4.68 -23.13 0.30
CA GLU A 359 -4.04 -24.01 -0.68
C GLU A 359 -3.07 -25.01 -0.03
N THR A 360 -2.41 -24.60 1.04
CA THR A 360 -1.48 -25.46 1.77
C THR A 360 -2.13 -26.29 2.89
N GLN A 361 -3.37 -25.95 3.27
CA GLN A 361 -4.06 -26.52 4.42
C GLN A 361 -3.20 -26.46 5.70
N SER A 362 -2.51 -25.32 5.89
CA SER A 362 -1.55 -25.13 7.00
C SER A 362 -1.47 -23.66 7.41
N ASP A 363 -1.29 -23.41 8.71
CA ASP A 363 -0.92 -22.13 9.31
C ASP A 363 0.58 -22.09 9.73
N ASP A 364 1.35 -23.12 9.38
CA ASP A 364 2.80 -23.14 9.61
C ASP A 364 3.49 -22.07 8.78
N VAL A 365 4.26 -21.21 9.46
CA VAL A 365 4.95 -20.05 8.86
C VAL A 365 5.81 -20.44 7.66
N SER A 366 6.55 -21.55 7.75
CA SER A 366 7.48 -21.96 6.69
C SER A 366 6.74 -22.44 5.45
N ILE A 367 5.61 -23.10 5.65
CA ILE A 367 4.74 -23.61 4.58
C ILE A 367 4.02 -22.43 3.90
N VAL A 368 3.37 -21.57 4.68
CA VAL A 368 2.64 -20.38 4.19
C VAL A 368 3.60 -19.44 3.46
N LYS A 369 4.77 -19.13 4.07
CA LYS A 369 5.79 -18.28 3.46
C LYS A 369 6.23 -18.80 2.08
N ALA A 370 6.49 -20.09 1.96
CA ALA A 370 6.91 -20.68 0.70
C ALA A 370 5.84 -20.57 -0.40
N LYS A 371 4.56 -20.47 -0.02
CA LYS A 371 3.44 -20.41 -0.96
C LYS A 371 3.06 -18.98 -1.39
N ILE A 372 3.31 -17.97 -0.56
CA ILE A 372 2.94 -16.57 -0.83
C ILE A 372 3.39 -16.06 -2.21
N PRO A 373 4.62 -16.28 -2.69
CA PRO A 373 5.02 -15.76 -4.00
C PRO A 373 4.19 -16.31 -5.16
N GLU A 374 3.80 -17.59 -5.09
CA GLU A 374 2.94 -18.21 -6.11
C GLU A 374 1.50 -17.66 -6.04
N ILE A 375 0.98 -17.51 -4.82
CA ILE A 375 -0.34 -16.87 -4.63
C ILE A 375 -0.32 -15.45 -5.19
N ALA A 376 0.65 -14.64 -4.80
CA ALA A 376 0.78 -13.24 -5.22
C ALA A 376 0.98 -13.08 -6.75
N GLU A 377 1.64 -14.04 -7.42
CA GLU A 377 1.79 -14.04 -8.88
C GLU A 377 0.44 -14.27 -9.60
N ASN A 378 -0.46 -15.06 -9.00
CA ASN A 378 -1.71 -15.51 -9.64
C ASN A 378 -2.95 -14.77 -9.13
N TYR A 379 -2.89 -14.12 -7.98
CA TYR A 379 -3.99 -13.36 -7.42
C TYR A 379 -4.02 -11.95 -8.00
N ILE A 380 -5.14 -11.61 -8.63
CA ILE A 380 -5.43 -10.22 -9.03
C ILE A 380 -6.33 -9.65 -7.95
N GLY A 381 -5.74 -8.81 -7.12
CA GLY A 381 -6.42 -8.15 -6.01
C GLY A 381 -7.19 -6.90 -6.43
N VAL A 382 -7.79 -6.24 -5.46
CA VAL A 382 -8.47 -4.95 -5.68
C VAL A 382 -7.49 -3.83 -6.06
N ILE A 383 -6.21 -3.94 -5.67
CA ILE A 383 -5.16 -3.05 -6.18
C ILE A 383 -4.71 -3.40 -7.61
N GLY A 384 -5.12 -4.52 -8.16
CA GLY A 384 -4.66 -5.09 -9.42
C GLY A 384 -3.64 -6.20 -9.19
N SER A 385 -2.51 -6.17 -9.92
CA SER A 385 -1.45 -7.18 -9.75
C SER A 385 -0.82 -7.09 -8.35
N THR A 386 -0.77 -8.22 -7.67
CA THR A 386 -0.11 -8.37 -6.36
C THR A 386 1.25 -9.06 -6.45
N LYS A 387 1.74 -9.26 -7.69
CA LYS A 387 3.02 -9.91 -7.96
C LYS A 387 4.15 -9.30 -7.14
N LEU A 388 4.96 -10.17 -6.53
CA LEU A 388 6.10 -9.79 -5.71
C LEU A 388 7.41 -9.97 -6.48
N ASN A 389 8.36 -9.07 -6.23
CA ASN A 389 9.72 -9.19 -6.70
C ASN A 389 10.56 -10.18 -5.86
N ASN A 390 11.83 -10.36 -6.21
CA ASN A 390 12.71 -11.30 -5.50
C ASN A 390 12.97 -10.94 -4.03
N ALA A 391 12.73 -9.71 -3.62
CA ALA A 391 12.85 -9.28 -2.22
C ALA A 391 11.54 -9.42 -1.45
N GLY A 392 10.45 -9.83 -2.11
CA GLY A 392 9.12 -9.96 -1.49
C GLY A 392 8.33 -8.65 -1.45
N ASP A 393 8.70 -7.66 -2.25
CA ASP A 393 8.00 -6.39 -2.39
C ASP A 393 7.12 -6.39 -3.63
N LEU A 394 6.09 -5.55 -3.67
CA LEU A 394 5.26 -5.37 -4.86
C LEU A 394 6.15 -5.00 -6.07
N ASP A 395 6.09 -5.83 -7.12
CA ASP A 395 7.02 -5.77 -8.23
C ASP A 395 6.87 -4.49 -9.05
N THR A 396 5.65 -4.01 -9.24
CA THR A 396 5.37 -2.78 -10.00
C THR A 396 4.01 -2.20 -9.60
N ALA A 397 3.87 -0.88 -9.72
CA ALA A 397 2.61 -0.18 -9.54
C ALA A 397 2.54 1.05 -10.44
N ASN A 398 1.35 1.42 -10.87
CA ASN A 398 1.10 2.74 -11.46
C ASN A 398 0.98 3.78 -10.34
N TYR A 399 0.97 5.06 -10.70
CA TYR A 399 0.85 6.14 -9.71
C TYR A 399 -0.29 7.07 -10.05
N ASP A 400 -0.95 7.51 -9.00
CA ASP A 400 -2.00 8.52 -9.04
C ASP A 400 -1.43 9.87 -8.63
N ILE A 401 -1.91 10.90 -9.29
CA ILE A 401 -1.66 12.29 -8.96
C ILE A 401 -2.99 12.82 -8.43
N VAL A 402 -3.05 13.08 -7.12
CA VAL A 402 -4.27 13.58 -6.47
C VAL A 402 -4.08 15.04 -6.11
N GLY A 403 -5.07 15.87 -6.37
CA GLY A 403 -5.07 17.31 -6.08
C GLY A 403 -6.29 17.73 -5.28
N ILE A 404 -6.37 19.02 -4.95
CA ILE A 404 -7.50 19.61 -4.24
C ILE A 404 -8.17 20.64 -5.15
N LYS A 405 -9.50 20.55 -5.26
CA LYS A 405 -10.31 21.49 -6.02
C LYS A 405 -11.75 21.48 -5.50
N ASN A 406 -12.36 22.65 -5.36
CA ASN A 406 -13.74 22.82 -4.87
C ASN A 406 -13.97 22.07 -3.53
N ASP A 407 -13.10 22.25 -2.57
CA ASP A 407 -13.15 21.64 -1.24
C ASP A 407 -13.16 20.10 -1.25
N GLN A 408 -12.56 19.48 -2.28
CA GLN A 408 -12.50 18.01 -2.41
C GLN A 408 -11.16 17.56 -2.99
N TRP A 409 -10.73 16.39 -2.53
CA TRP A 409 -9.69 15.64 -3.21
C TRP A 409 -10.21 15.07 -4.54
N PHE A 410 -9.39 15.11 -5.57
CA PHE A 410 -9.74 14.53 -6.86
C PHE A 410 -8.53 13.91 -7.54
N LEU A 411 -8.75 12.90 -8.36
CA LEU A 411 -7.73 12.31 -9.21
C LEU A 411 -7.40 13.27 -10.35
N ALA A 412 -6.25 13.94 -10.30
CA ALA A 412 -5.79 14.90 -11.30
C ALA A 412 -5.10 14.21 -12.50
N GLY A 413 -4.60 13.00 -12.30
CA GLY A 413 -3.94 12.22 -13.36
C GLY A 413 -3.40 10.90 -12.87
N THR A 414 -2.92 10.11 -13.82
CA THR A 414 -2.24 8.83 -13.56
C THR A 414 -0.93 8.77 -14.30
N TYR A 415 0.06 8.08 -13.72
CA TYR A 415 1.35 7.78 -14.35
C TYR A 415 1.51 6.28 -14.52
N ASN A 416 1.65 5.85 -15.76
CA ASN A 416 1.92 4.44 -16.07
C ASN A 416 3.42 4.22 -16.12
N VAL A 417 3.94 3.42 -15.19
CA VAL A 417 5.38 3.16 -15.02
C VAL A 417 5.99 2.45 -16.23
N THR A 418 5.24 1.53 -16.87
CA THR A 418 5.74 0.76 -18.00
C THR A 418 5.95 1.61 -19.25
N SER A 419 5.02 2.53 -19.52
CA SER A 419 5.07 3.39 -20.72
C SER A 419 5.72 4.75 -20.46
N GLY A 420 5.86 5.19 -19.20
CA GLY A 420 6.28 6.54 -18.82
C GLY A 420 5.26 7.62 -19.16
N ILE A 421 4.00 7.25 -19.44
CA ILE A 421 2.96 8.19 -19.90
C ILE A 421 2.17 8.70 -18.69
N ILE A 422 2.00 10.03 -18.64
CA ILE A 422 1.07 10.70 -17.73
C ILE A 422 -0.23 10.98 -18.48
N SER A 423 -1.34 10.52 -17.91
CA SER A 423 -2.69 10.80 -18.38
C SER A 423 -3.37 11.74 -17.39
N LYS A 424 -3.69 12.98 -17.82
CA LYS A 424 -4.43 13.94 -16.98
C LYS A 424 -5.93 13.65 -17.09
N THR A 425 -6.59 13.59 -15.94
CA THR A 425 -8.06 13.61 -15.87
C THR A 425 -8.50 15.08 -15.96
N GLY A 426 -9.28 15.43 -16.95
CA GLY A 426 -9.67 16.80 -17.27
C GLY A 426 -10.55 17.49 -16.24
#